data_078dc5fdbd288b1f3afda7581b76195e
#
_entry.id   078dc5fdbd288b1f3afda7581b76195e
#
_cell.length_a   1.000
_cell.length_b   1.000
_cell.length_c   1.000
_cell.angle_alpha   90.00
_cell.angle_beta   90.00
_cell.angle_gamma   90.00
#
_symmetry.space_group_name_H-M   'P 1'
#
loop_
_entity.id
_entity.type
_entity.pdbx_description
1 polymer ?
#
loop_
_entity_poly.entity_id
_entity_poly.type
_entity_poly.pdbx_seq_one_letter_code
_entity_poly.pdbx_strand_id
1 'polypeptide(L)'
;ITPLQAVSTALASTVGTGNIAGVTGAIILGGPGAVFWMWVSALFGMVTKFSEVTLAVKYRERNEKGDWCGGPMYYIKNGLGPKWKWLGGVFAVLGAIAAFGIGNIAQVHSIADSVKSVAVAFNENAASRETMICLITGICVAIFVALVLLGGVKRIGQVTEKLVPLMAVIYIVCALIVVFANASQVPAVFASIFKGAFNPAAVTGGAAGISIKLAMTKGVGRGVFSNEAGLGSAPIAHAATSEKNPVKQGLYGIFEVFMD
;
A
#
# COMPACT_ATOMS: atom_id res chain seq x y z
N ILE A 1 7.54 19.60 -3.02
CA ILE A 1 7.04 18.76 -4.12
C ILE A 1 5.63 19.16 -4.52
N THR A 2 5.20 18.85 -5.75
CA THR A 2 3.82 19.12 -6.21
C THR A 2 2.81 18.21 -5.51
N PRO A 3 1.50 18.56 -5.51
CA PRO A 3 0.46 17.68 -4.97
C PRO A 3 0.47 16.28 -5.64
N LEU A 4 0.67 16.22 -6.95
CA LEU A 4 0.76 14.97 -7.69
C LEU A 4 1.96 14.13 -7.25
N GLN A 5 3.12 14.75 -7.06
CA GLN A 5 4.31 14.07 -6.53
C GLN A 5 4.08 13.52 -5.12
N ALA A 6 3.37 14.27 -4.27
CA ALA A 6 3.04 13.82 -2.92
C ALA A 6 2.10 12.60 -2.93
N VAL A 7 1.05 12.64 -3.75
CA VAL A 7 0.12 11.51 -3.95
C VAL A 7 0.85 10.30 -4.54
N SER A 8 1.65 10.50 -5.59
CA SER A 8 2.39 9.40 -6.22
C SER A 8 3.41 8.78 -5.27
N THR A 9 4.01 9.59 -4.38
CA THR A 9 4.92 9.08 -3.35
C THR A 9 4.17 8.24 -2.31
N ALA A 10 2.98 8.68 -1.89
CA ALA A 10 2.13 7.93 -0.98
C ALA A 10 1.61 6.64 -1.64
N LEU A 11 1.13 6.71 -2.88
CA LEU A 11 0.73 5.53 -3.67
C LEU A 11 1.89 4.54 -3.88
N ALA A 12 3.13 5.02 -4.00
CA ALA A 12 4.28 4.13 -4.12
C ALA A 12 4.52 3.27 -2.87
N SER A 13 4.05 3.72 -1.69
CA SER A 13 4.14 2.92 -0.47
C SER A 13 2.97 1.94 -0.31
N THR A 14 1.78 2.28 -0.81
CA THR A 14 0.57 1.48 -0.65
C THR A 14 0.35 0.49 -1.79
N VAL A 15 0.48 0.93 -3.05
CA VAL A 15 0.28 0.10 -4.23
C VAL A 15 1.55 -0.70 -4.56
N GLY A 16 1.50 -2.00 -4.38
CA GLY A 16 2.64 -2.88 -4.60
C GLY A 16 2.26 -4.35 -4.77
N THR A 17 3.24 -5.23 -4.62
CA THR A 17 3.02 -6.69 -4.70
C THR A 17 2.01 -7.20 -3.67
N GLY A 18 1.83 -6.46 -2.58
CA GLY A 18 0.82 -6.71 -1.57
C GLY A 18 -0.60 -6.70 -2.11
N ASN A 19 -0.93 -5.83 -3.05
CA ASN A 19 -2.25 -5.75 -3.67
C ASN A 19 -2.56 -6.96 -4.55
N ILE A 20 -1.55 -7.69 -4.98
CA ILE A 20 -1.68 -8.92 -5.77
C ILE A 20 -1.59 -10.14 -4.85
N ALA A 21 -0.40 -10.41 -4.31
CA ALA A 21 -0.13 -11.59 -3.50
C ALA A 21 -0.90 -11.60 -2.18
N GLY A 22 -1.01 -10.42 -1.51
CA GLY A 22 -1.72 -10.33 -0.24
C GLY A 22 -3.23 -10.44 -0.39
N VAL A 23 -3.82 -9.89 -1.45
CA VAL A 23 -5.26 -10.05 -1.76
C VAL A 23 -5.56 -11.50 -2.09
N THR A 24 -4.73 -12.14 -2.92
CA THR A 24 -4.85 -13.57 -3.23
C THR A 24 -4.78 -14.42 -1.95
N GLY A 25 -3.83 -14.14 -1.05
CA GLY A 25 -3.73 -14.81 0.24
C GLY A 25 -4.97 -14.60 1.12
N ALA A 26 -5.54 -13.40 1.15
CA ALA A 26 -6.77 -13.13 1.88
C ALA A 26 -7.96 -13.92 1.32
N ILE A 27 -8.06 -14.05 0.00
CA ILE A 27 -9.11 -14.85 -0.67
C ILE A 27 -8.91 -16.34 -0.39
N ILE A 28 -7.68 -16.86 -0.44
CA ILE A 28 -7.39 -18.28 -0.16
C ILE A 28 -7.77 -18.64 1.27
N LEU A 29 -7.44 -17.78 2.24
CA LEU A 29 -7.65 -18.03 3.66
C LEU A 29 -9.05 -17.67 4.13
N GLY A 30 -9.60 -16.56 3.62
CA GLY A 30 -10.87 -15.99 4.05
C GLY A 30 -12.04 -16.23 3.09
N GLY A 31 -11.78 -16.89 1.95
CA GLY A 31 -12.76 -17.09 0.89
C GLY A 31 -13.06 -15.80 0.13
N PRO A 32 -13.92 -15.86 -0.92
CA PRO A 32 -14.29 -14.69 -1.73
C PRO A 32 -14.93 -13.57 -0.91
N GLY A 33 -15.58 -13.89 0.22
CA GLY A 33 -16.16 -12.90 1.14
C GLY A 33 -15.14 -11.94 1.76
N ALA A 34 -13.85 -12.28 1.80
CA ALA A 34 -12.80 -11.39 2.25
C ALA A 34 -12.74 -10.10 1.41
N VAL A 35 -13.04 -10.18 0.10
CA VAL A 35 -13.06 -9.01 -0.80
C VAL A 35 -14.10 -7.99 -0.35
N PHE A 36 -15.31 -8.43 0.02
CA PHE A 36 -16.34 -7.54 0.54
C PHE A 36 -15.86 -6.77 1.79
N TRP A 37 -15.24 -7.48 2.71
CA TRP A 37 -14.73 -6.87 3.94
C TRP A 37 -13.50 -5.97 3.71
N MET A 38 -12.73 -6.21 2.64
CA MET A 38 -11.69 -5.26 2.19
C MET A 38 -12.32 -3.96 1.70
N TRP A 39 -13.41 -4.00 0.92
CA TRP A 39 -14.13 -2.79 0.49
C TRP A 39 -14.69 -2.00 1.67
N VAL A 40 -15.30 -2.68 2.64
CA VAL A 40 -15.78 -2.05 3.88
C VAL A 40 -14.62 -1.37 4.62
N SER A 41 -13.50 -2.06 4.77
CA SER A 41 -12.29 -1.50 5.39
C SER A 41 -11.77 -0.27 4.64
N ALA A 42 -11.78 -0.29 3.31
CA ALA A 42 -11.33 0.83 2.49
C ALA A 42 -12.19 2.08 2.69
N LEU A 43 -13.52 1.94 2.83
CA LEU A 43 -14.40 3.09 3.13
C LEU A 43 -14.01 3.80 4.43
N PHE A 44 -13.74 3.04 5.49
CA PHE A 44 -13.23 3.61 6.75
C PHE A 44 -11.80 4.15 6.59
N GLY A 45 -10.98 3.46 5.79
CA GLY A 45 -9.62 3.89 5.45
C GLY A 45 -9.61 5.25 4.76
N MET A 46 -10.55 5.54 3.85
CA MET A 46 -10.66 6.84 3.18
C MET A 46 -10.86 7.99 4.17
N VAL A 47 -11.74 7.80 5.16
CA VAL A 47 -12.01 8.83 6.20
C VAL A 47 -10.80 9.03 7.09
N THR A 48 -10.15 7.93 7.49
CA THR A 48 -8.93 7.98 8.30
C THR A 48 -7.81 8.69 7.56
N LYS A 49 -7.55 8.32 6.31
CA LYS A 49 -6.51 8.91 5.47
C LYS A 49 -6.77 10.40 5.21
N PHE A 50 -8.03 10.79 4.93
CA PHE A 50 -8.41 12.20 4.81
C PHE A 50 -8.02 13.00 6.06
N SER A 51 -8.34 12.46 7.24
CA SER A 51 -8.05 13.12 8.51
C SER A 51 -6.55 13.26 8.76
N GLU A 52 -5.79 12.18 8.55
CA GLU A 52 -4.33 12.15 8.71
C GLU A 52 -3.62 13.15 7.80
N VAL A 53 -3.98 13.16 6.51
CA VAL A 53 -3.38 14.04 5.51
C VAL A 53 -3.74 15.51 5.78
N THR A 54 -4.99 15.78 6.14
CA THR A 54 -5.44 17.13 6.52
C THR A 54 -4.65 17.65 7.72
N LEU A 55 -4.49 16.82 8.77
CA LEU A 55 -3.72 17.19 9.95
C LEU A 55 -2.23 17.37 9.63
N ALA A 56 -1.68 16.53 8.78
CA ALA A 56 -0.27 16.61 8.40
C ALA A 56 0.07 17.91 7.68
N VAL A 57 -0.79 18.38 6.77
CA VAL A 57 -0.60 19.66 6.08
C VAL A 57 -0.89 20.85 7.00
N LYS A 58 -1.88 20.74 7.90
CA LYS A 58 -2.25 21.81 8.84
C LYS A 58 -1.14 22.11 9.85
N TYR A 59 -0.50 21.06 10.38
CA TYR A 59 0.46 21.18 11.49
C TYR A 59 1.93 20.97 11.07
N ARG A 60 2.23 20.98 9.77
CA ARG A 60 3.60 20.87 9.25
C ARG A 60 4.46 22.08 9.60
N GLU A 61 5.75 21.88 9.60
CA GLU A 61 6.77 22.90 9.85
C GLU A 61 7.75 22.96 8.67
N ARG A 62 8.57 24.02 8.62
CA ARG A 62 9.71 24.08 7.70
C ARG A 62 10.97 23.63 8.42
N ASN A 63 11.76 22.79 7.76
CA ASN A 63 13.08 22.43 8.24
C ASN A 63 14.10 23.55 7.97
N GLU A 64 15.33 23.38 8.43
CA GLU A 64 16.44 24.32 8.24
C GLU A 64 16.74 24.61 6.75
N LYS A 65 16.40 23.68 5.85
CA LYS A 65 16.56 23.82 4.39
C LYS A 65 15.34 24.50 3.72
N GLY A 66 14.34 24.90 4.49
CA GLY A 66 13.11 25.51 4.00
C GLY A 66 12.08 24.53 3.40
N ASP A 67 12.32 23.23 3.44
CA ASP A 67 11.39 22.23 2.96
C ASP A 67 10.30 21.93 4.00
N TRP A 68 9.09 21.58 3.53
CA TRP A 68 8.00 21.20 4.41
C TRP A 68 8.21 19.81 5.01
N CYS A 69 8.08 19.71 6.32
CA CYS A 69 8.13 18.48 7.11
C CYS A 69 6.87 18.36 7.96
N GLY A 70 6.25 17.20 7.98
CA GLY A 70 5.03 16.95 8.73
C GLY A 70 4.82 15.45 8.96
N GLY A 71 3.61 15.11 9.37
CA GLY A 71 3.23 13.75 9.72
C GLY A 71 2.87 13.63 11.20
N PRO A 72 2.67 12.41 11.71
CA PRO A 72 2.16 12.19 13.08
C PRO A 72 2.97 12.88 14.15
N MET A 73 4.29 12.85 14.09
CA MET A 73 5.17 13.50 15.06
C MET A 73 4.92 15.03 15.16
N TYR A 74 4.56 15.65 14.04
CA TYR A 74 4.30 17.11 13.99
C TYR A 74 2.90 17.46 14.45
N TYR A 75 1.85 16.74 13.99
CA TYR A 75 0.50 17.09 14.43
C TYR A 75 0.23 16.67 15.88
N ILE A 76 0.94 15.69 16.43
CA ILE A 76 0.94 15.41 17.87
C ILE A 76 1.59 16.58 18.63
N LYS A 77 2.79 17.01 18.21
CA LYS A 77 3.52 18.11 18.86
C LYS A 77 2.74 19.43 18.79
N ASN A 78 2.23 19.80 17.62
CA ASN A 78 1.66 21.10 17.34
C ASN A 78 0.14 21.16 17.59
N GLY A 79 -0.55 20.03 17.51
CA GLY A 79 -1.98 19.93 17.71
C GLY A 79 -2.39 19.66 19.15
N LEU A 80 -1.68 18.77 19.86
CA LEU A 80 -1.95 18.44 21.26
C LEU A 80 -1.16 19.29 22.25
N GLY A 81 -0.14 19.99 21.77
CA GLY A 81 0.67 20.90 22.59
C GLY A 81 1.90 20.26 23.23
N PRO A 82 2.72 21.08 23.94
CA PRO A 82 4.05 20.69 24.41
C PRO A 82 4.09 19.47 25.33
N LYS A 83 3.04 19.25 26.12
CA LYS A 83 2.93 18.11 27.05
C LYS A 83 2.97 16.76 26.32
N TRP A 84 2.52 16.71 25.06
CA TRP A 84 2.41 15.50 24.24
C TRP A 84 3.59 15.30 23.28
N LYS A 85 4.58 16.19 23.28
CA LYS A 85 5.75 16.13 22.39
C LYS A 85 6.50 14.80 22.49
N TRP A 86 6.57 14.20 23.67
CA TRP A 86 7.20 12.90 23.88
C TRP A 86 6.54 11.79 23.05
N LEU A 87 5.19 11.81 22.90
CA LEU A 87 4.45 10.81 22.10
C LEU A 87 4.81 10.93 20.62
N GLY A 88 5.00 12.15 20.12
CA GLY A 88 5.52 12.38 18.76
C GLY A 88 6.93 11.80 18.56
N GLY A 89 7.79 11.90 19.59
CA GLY A 89 9.10 11.28 19.61
C GLY A 89 9.05 9.76 19.59
N VAL A 90 8.17 9.15 20.39
CA VAL A 90 7.93 7.69 20.39
C VAL A 90 7.47 7.22 19.02
N PHE A 91 6.50 7.92 18.40
CA PHE A 91 6.06 7.60 17.04
C PHE A 91 7.23 7.64 16.04
N ALA A 92 8.06 8.68 16.09
CA ALA A 92 9.20 8.82 15.18
C ALA A 92 10.20 7.66 15.31
N VAL A 93 10.52 7.25 16.53
CA VAL A 93 11.44 6.12 16.80
C VAL A 93 10.83 4.80 16.31
N LEU A 94 9.58 4.52 16.69
CA LEU A 94 8.91 3.29 16.26
C LEU A 94 8.71 3.25 14.74
N GLY A 95 8.37 4.38 14.13
CA GLY A 95 8.25 4.49 12.67
C GLY A 95 9.57 4.26 11.94
N ALA A 96 10.68 4.77 12.48
CA ALA A 96 12.01 4.51 11.93
C ALA A 96 12.39 3.02 12.02
N ILE A 97 12.11 2.36 13.15
CA ILE A 97 12.34 0.91 13.32
C ILE A 97 11.44 0.12 12.36
N ALA A 98 10.17 0.49 12.25
CA ALA A 98 9.22 -0.17 11.36
C ALA A 98 9.64 -0.10 9.89
N ALA A 99 10.27 0.99 9.46
CA ALA A 99 10.75 1.17 8.08
C ALA A 99 11.78 0.11 7.64
N PHE A 100 12.47 -0.55 8.56
CA PHE A 100 13.39 -1.65 8.21
C PHE A 100 12.68 -2.94 7.78
N GLY A 101 11.45 -3.18 8.22
CA GLY A 101 10.76 -4.46 8.00
C GLY A 101 9.45 -4.35 7.25
N ILE A 102 8.60 -3.38 7.60
CA ILE A 102 7.26 -3.25 7.04
C ILE A 102 7.33 -2.90 5.55
N GLY A 103 6.75 -3.77 4.73
CA GLY A 103 6.66 -3.57 3.28
C GLY A 103 7.92 -3.94 2.51
N ASN A 104 9.11 -3.57 2.96
CA ASN A 104 10.35 -3.74 2.20
C ASN A 104 10.71 -5.21 1.96
N ILE A 105 10.71 -6.03 3.01
CA ILE A 105 11.10 -7.45 2.92
C ILE A 105 10.14 -8.21 1.99
N ALA A 106 8.84 -8.03 2.16
CA ALA A 106 7.83 -8.70 1.34
C ALA A 106 7.92 -8.26 -0.14
N GLN A 107 8.16 -6.97 -0.41
CA GLN A 107 8.30 -6.44 -1.76
C GLN A 107 9.53 -7.02 -2.47
N VAL A 108 10.70 -6.97 -1.83
CA VAL A 108 11.94 -7.49 -2.42
C VAL A 108 11.84 -9.01 -2.65
N HIS A 109 11.24 -9.74 -1.71
CA HIS A 109 11.00 -11.18 -1.85
C HIS A 109 10.12 -11.47 -3.08
N SER A 110 9.00 -10.75 -3.23
CA SER A 110 8.10 -10.94 -4.38
C SER A 110 8.75 -10.57 -5.71
N ILE A 111 9.60 -9.53 -5.75
CA ILE A 111 10.37 -9.17 -6.95
C ILE A 111 11.35 -10.30 -7.29
N ALA A 112 12.10 -10.79 -6.31
CA ALA A 112 13.07 -11.84 -6.49
C ALA A 112 12.42 -13.14 -6.97
N ASP A 113 11.28 -13.53 -6.39
CA ASP A 113 10.49 -14.69 -6.81
C ASP A 113 9.94 -14.55 -8.24
N SER A 114 9.49 -13.35 -8.60
CA SER A 114 8.99 -13.08 -9.95
C SER A 114 10.11 -13.23 -10.98
N VAL A 115 11.29 -12.64 -10.71
CA VAL A 115 12.47 -12.74 -11.60
C VAL A 115 12.93 -14.20 -11.71
N LYS A 116 12.97 -14.93 -10.60
CA LYS A 116 13.28 -16.36 -10.57
C LYS A 116 12.30 -17.15 -11.44
N SER A 117 11.00 -16.93 -11.25
CA SER A 117 9.96 -17.65 -12.00
C SER A 117 10.08 -17.42 -13.51
N VAL A 118 10.37 -16.19 -13.93
CA VAL A 118 10.64 -15.87 -15.33
C VAL A 118 11.91 -16.56 -15.81
N ALA A 119 13.00 -16.52 -15.05
CA ALA A 119 14.26 -17.16 -15.42
C ALA A 119 14.10 -18.67 -15.60
N VAL A 120 13.36 -19.33 -14.72
CA VAL A 120 13.07 -20.78 -14.81
C VAL A 120 12.17 -21.10 -15.99
N ALA A 121 11.20 -20.26 -16.32
CA ALA A 121 10.33 -20.44 -17.48
C ALA A 121 11.09 -20.41 -18.82
N PHE A 122 12.17 -19.61 -18.90
CA PHE A 122 13.02 -19.56 -20.09
C PHE A 122 14.18 -20.58 -20.09
N ASN A 123 14.61 -21.04 -18.93
CA ASN A 123 15.72 -21.98 -18.80
C ASN A 123 15.55 -22.81 -17.50
N GLU A 124 15.21 -24.09 -17.68
CA GLU A 124 15.03 -25.03 -16.56
C GLU A 124 16.28 -25.16 -15.67
N ASN A 125 17.49 -24.99 -16.23
CA ASN A 125 18.73 -25.01 -15.45
C ASN A 125 18.85 -23.81 -14.48
N ALA A 126 18.03 -22.76 -14.64
CA ALA A 126 18.00 -21.65 -13.71
C ALA A 126 17.47 -22.06 -12.32
N ALA A 127 16.70 -23.13 -12.23
CA ALA A 127 16.23 -23.68 -10.95
C ALA A 127 17.39 -24.09 -10.02
N SER A 128 18.50 -24.62 -10.59
CA SER A 128 19.70 -24.97 -9.82
C SER A 128 20.46 -23.75 -9.28
N ARG A 129 20.18 -22.54 -9.80
CA ARG A 129 20.85 -21.28 -9.46
C ARG A 129 19.94 -20.27 -8.74
N GLU A 130 18.86 -20.74 -8.13
CA GLU A 130 17.83 -19.92 -7.48
C GLU A 130 18.43 -18.89 -6.52
N THR A 131 19.29 -19.31 -5.60
CA THR A 131 19.92 -18.43 -4.62
C THR A 131 20.74 -17.31 -5.29
N MET A 132 21.44 -17.61 -6.37
CA MET A 132 22.24 -16.62 -7.10
C MET A 132 21.33 -15.60 -7.79
N ILE A 133 20.24 -16.04 -8.42
CA ILE A 133 19.28 -15.16 -9.08
C ILE A 133 18.65 -14.20 -8.05
N CYS A 134 18.19 -14.72 -6.91
CA CYS A 134 17.64 -13.91 -5.84
C CYS A 134 18.65 -12.90 -5.28
N LEU A 135 19.90 -13.31 -5.07
CA LEU A 135 20.97 -12.43 -4.59
C LEU A 135 21.25 -11.29 -5.57
N ILE A 136 21.45 -11.60 -6.85
CA ILE A 136 21.70 -10.59 -7.89
C ILE A 136 20.52 -9.63 -7.99
N THR A 137 19.29 -10.14 -8.01
CA THR A 137 18.09 -9.31 -8.04
C THR A 137 18.02 -8.39 -6.83
N GLY A 138 18.29 -8.91 -5.63
CA GLY A 138 18.32 -8.12 -4.40
C GLY A 138 19.35 -7.00 -4.43
N ILE A 139 20.58 -7.29 -4.92
CA ILE A 139 21.63 -6.28 -5.07
C ILE A 139 21.21 -5.19 -6.08
N CYS A 140 20.68 -5.58 -7.24
CA CYS A 140 20.20 -4.63 -8.23
C CYS A 140 19.10 -3.70 -7.66
N VAL A 141 18.10 -4.28 -6.99
CA VAL A 141 17.04 -3.51 -6.34
C VAL A 141 17.60 -2.56 -5.30
N ALA A 142 18.54 -3.01 -4.44
CA ALA A 142 19.17 -2.19 -3.43
C ALA A 142 19.91 -0.98 -4.04
N ILE A 143 20.64 -1.19 -5.16
CA ILE A 143 21.34 -0.10 -5.87
C ILE A 143 20.32 0.91 -6.42
N PHE A 144 19.26 0.47 -7.11
CA PHE A 144 18.24 1.37 -7.62
C PHE A 144 17.55 2.18 -6.52
N VAL A 145 17.17 1.52 -5.43
CA VAL A 145 16.55 2.19 -4.27
C VAL A 145 17.51 3.20 -3.65
N ALA A 146 18.78 2.84 -3.46
CA ALA A 146 19.78 3.76 -2.91
C ALA A 146 19.96 5.01 -3.78
N LEU A 147 20.03 4.84 -5.12
CA LEU A 147 20.13 5.95 -6.07
C LEU A 147 18.95 6.93 -5.98
N VAL A 148 17.75 6.42 -5.70
CA VAL A 148 16.55 7.27 -5.54
C VAL A 148 16.56 7.96 -4.18
N LEU A 149 16.82 7.21 -3.10
CA LEU A 149 16.77 7.72 -1.72
C LEU A 149 17.83 8.79 -1.44
N LEU A 150 19.05 8.66 -1.99
CA LEU A 150 20.12 9.64 -1.84
C LEU A 150 19.74 11.03 -2.37
N GLY A 151 18.78 11.13 -3.29
CA GLY A 151 18.26 12.40 -3.80
C GLY A 151 17.19 13.04 -2.92
N GLY A 152 16.80 12.40 -1.80
CA GLY A 152 15.80 12.89 -0.84
C GLY A 152 14.38 12.97 -1.41
N VAL A 153 13.48 13.60 -0.66
CA VAL A 153 12.04 13.65 -0.93
C VAL A 153 11.71 14.20 -2.34
N LYS A 154 12.50 15.17 -2.82
CA LYS A 154 12.29 15.75 -4.16
C LYS A 154 12.52 14.73 -5.27
N ARG A 155 13.60 13.96 -5.18
CA ARG A 155 13.93 12.91 -6.16
C ARG A 155 12.97 11.74 -6.08
N ILE A 156 12.60 11.33 -4.87
CA ILE A 156 11.55 10.32 -4.67
C ILE A 156 10.29 10.75 -5.39
N GLY A 157 9.79 11.99 -5.15
CA GLY A 157 8.60 12.52 -5.81
C GLY A 157 8.70 12.54 -7.33
N GLN A 158 9.84 12.91 -7.90
CA GLN A 158 10.06 12.94 -9.37
C GLN A 158 10.06 11.54 -10.00
N VAL A 159 10.57 10.54 -9.30
CA VAL A 159 10.60 9.16 -9.79
C VAL A 159 9.21 8.53 -9.66
N THR A 160 8.57 8.67 -8.51
CA THR A 160 7.26 8.08 -8.24
C THR A 160 6.15 8.69 -9.10
N GLU A 161 6.21 9.99 -9.40
CA GLU A 161 5.26 10.69 -10.28
C GLU A 161 5.16 10.06 -11.68
N LYS A 162 6.25 9.47 -12.17
CA LYS A 162 6.29 8.79 -13.48
C LYS A 162 6.03 7.30 -13.36
N LEU A 163 6.65 6.66 -12.38
CA LEU A 163 6.65 5.20 -12.24
C LEU A 163 5.28 4.69 -11.79
N VAL A 164 4.66 5.34 -10.79
CA VAL A 164 3.41 4.85 -10.19
C VAL A 164 2.22 4.90 -11.17
N PRO A 165 1.95 5.99 -11.89
CA PRO A 165 0.87 5.99 -12.88
C PRO A 165 1.10 4.96 -14.00
N LEU A 166 2.35 4.80 -14.47
CA LEU A 166 2.67 3.80 -15.49
C LEU A 166 2.38 2.38 -14.99
N MET A 167 2.83 2.07 -13.77
CA MET A 167 2.57 0.78 -13.13
C MET A 167 1.07 0.52 -12.96
N ALA A 168 0.32 1.51 -12.47
CA ALA A 168 -1.12 1.39 -12.28
C ALA A 168 -1.85 1.16 -13.61
N VAL A 169 -1.50 1.90 -14.67
CA VAL A 169 -2.12 1.73 -15.98
C VAL A 169 -1.85 0.33 -16.54
N ILE A 170 -0.61 -0.15 -16.49
CA ILE A 170 -0.26 -1.50 -16.97
C ILE A 170 -1.09 -2.55 -16.22
N TYR A 171 -1.13 -2.45 -14.88
CA TYR A 171 -1.88 -3.40 -14.05
C TYR A 171 -3.38 -3.38 -14.38
N ILE A 172 -3.99 -2.19 -14.45
CA ILE A 172 -5.42 -2.03 -14.75
C ILE A 172 -5.74 -2.61 -16.13
N VAL A 173 -4.93 -2.31 -17.14
CA VAL A 173 -5.13 -2.85 -18.51
C VAL A 173 -5.06 -4.37 -18.51
N CYS A 174 -4.04 -4.96 -17.88
CA CYS A 174 -3.92 -6.42 -17.78
C CYS A 174 -5.11 -7.03 -17.02
N ALA A 175 -5.54 -6.42 -15.91
CA ALA A 175 -6.68 -6.89 -15.15
C ALA A 175 -7.99 -6.82 -15.97
N LEU A 176 -8.20 -5.72 -16.69
CA LEU A 176 -9.37 -5.57 -17.57
C LEU A 176 -9.39 -6.62 -18.70
N ILE A 177 -8.25 -6.93 -19.30
CA ILE A 177 -8.16 -8.00 -20.31
C ILE A 177 -8.64 -9.33 -19.71
N VAL A 178 -8.19 -9.68 -18.49
CA VAL A 178 -8.62 -10.92 -17.83
C VAL A 178 -10.13 -10.88 -17.51
N VAL A 179 -10.65 -9.76 -17.02
CA VAL A 179 -12.07 -9.59 -16.70
C VAL A 179 -12.93 -9.73 -17.97
N PHE A 180 -12.56 -9.06 -19.07
CA PHE A 180 -13.30 -9.14 -20.32
C PHE A 180 -13.23 -10.54 -20.96
N ALA A 181 -12.07 -11.21 -20.89
CA ALA A 181 -11.93 -12.59 -21.35
C ALA A 181 -12.84 -13.57 -20.58
N ASN A 182 -13.21 -13.24 -19.34
CA ASN A 182 -14.07 -14.06 -18.47
C ASN A 182 -15.40 -13.37 -18.12
N ALA A 183 -15.90 -12.49 -18.97
CA ALA A 183 -17.05 -11.62 -18.68
C ALA A 183 -18.31 -12.41 -18.25
N SER A 184 -18.51 -13.61 -18.80
CA SER A 184 -19.63 -14.49 -18.42
C SER A 184 -19.59 -14.96 -16.96
N GLN A 185 -18.42 -15.00 -16.35
CA GLN A 185 -18.25 -15.43 -14.94
C GLN A 185 -18.39 -14.27 -13.94
N VAL A 186 -18.30 -13.03 -14.39
CA VAL A 186 -18.32 -11.84 -13.53
C VAL A 186 -19.54 -11.80 -12.61
N PRO A 187 -20.79 -12.04 -13.06
CA PRO A 187 -21.94 -12.04 -12.16
C PRO A 187 -21.86 -13.13 -11.07
N ALA A 188 -21.35 -14.31 -11.42
CA ALA A 188 -21.17 -15.42 -10.47
C ALA A 188 -20.10 -15.09 -9.42
N VAL A 189 -19.01 -14.42 -9.82
CA VAL A 189 -17.96 -13.94 -8.91
C VAL A 189 -18.52 -12.93 -7.93
N PHE A 190 -19.25 -11.92 -8.38
CA PHE A 190 -19.90 -10.96 -7.47
C PHE A 190 -20.86 -11.65 -6.50
N ALA A 191 -21.69 -12.57 -6.99
CA ALA A 191 -22.58 -13.34 -6.14
C ALA A 191 -21.80 -14.14 -5.07
N SER A 192 -20.64 -14.70 -5.43
CA SER A 192 -19.80 -15.45 -4.50
C SER A 192 -19.16 -14.55 -3.42
N ILE A 193 -18.79 -13.31 -3.78
CA ILE A 193 -18.26 -12.32 -2.84
C ILE A 193 -19.31 -12.00 -1.76
N PHE A 194 -20.52 -11.64 -2.17
CA PHE A 194 -21.59 -11.31 -1.21
C PHE A 194 -22.05 -12.53 -0.40
N LYS A 195 -22.24 -13.69 -1.05
CA LYS A 195 -22.57 -14.94 -0.32
C LYS A 195 -21.46 -15.30 0.68
N GLY A 196 -20.20 -15.23 0.25
CA GLY A 196 -19.06 -15.55 1.10
C GLY A 196 -18.87 -14.59 2.27
N ALA A 197 -19.31 -13.34 2.15
CA ALA A 197 -19.23 -12.35 3.22
C ALA A 197 -20.19 -12.64 4.37
N PHE A 198 -21.39 -13.19 4.06
CA PHE A 198 -22.48 -13.35 5.02
C PHE A 198 -22.92 -14.80 5.22
N ASN A 199 -22.62 -15.70 4.28
CA ASN A 199 -22.94 -17.12 4.37
C ASN A 199 -21.83 -17.98 3.73
N PRO A 200 -20.69 -18.11 4.34
CA PRO A 200 -19.51 -18.79 3.78
C PRO A 200 -19.72 -20.29 3.54
N ALA A 201 -20.57 -20.96 4.32
CA ALA A 201 -20.85 -22.39 4.16
C ALA A 201 -21.50 -22.73 2.82
N ALA A 202 -22.16 -21.77 2.18
CA ALA A 202 -22.82 -21.94 0.88
C ALA A 202 -21.86 -21.88 -0.32
N VAL A 203 -20.65 -21.36 -0.12
CA VAL A 203 -19.69 -21.10 -1.22
C VAL A 203 -18.64 -22.20 -1.35
N THR A 204 -18.33 -22.88 -0.26
CA THR A 204 -17.15 -23.75 -0.21
C THR A 204 -17.47 -25.23 -0.29
N GLY A 205 -18.65 -25.71 -0.63
CA GLY A 205 -18.94 -27.15 -0.92
C GLY A 205 -17.95 -28.23 -0.40
N GLY A 206 -17.05 -27.89 0.49
CA GLY A 206 -15.92 -28.67 0.99
C GLY A 206 -15.71 -28.51 2.49
N ALA A 207 -15.05 -29.47 3.09
CA ALA A 207 -14.99 -29.88 4.47
C ALA A 207 -14.54 -28.87 5.55
N ALA A 208 -14.28 -27.61 5.27
CA ALA A 208 -13.97 -26.58 6.26
C ALA A 208 -14.73 -25.29 5.92
N GLY A 209 -15.90 -25.14 6.49
CA GLY A 209 -16.68 -23.89 6.39
C GLY A 209 -15.88 -22.70 6.87
N ILE A 210 -15.44 -21.85 5.92
CA ILE A 210 -14.80 -20.58 6.23
C ILE A 210 -15.85 -19.74 6.96
N SER A 211 -15.60 -19.41 8.22
CA SER A 211 -16.54 -18.64 9.03
C SER A 211 -16.59 -17.18 8.57
N ILE A 212 -17.74 -16.51 8.74
CA ILE A 212 -17.88 -15.05 8.55
C ILE A 212 -16.75 -14.32 9.29
N LYS A 213 -16.44 -14.74 10.50
CA LYS A 213 -15.33 -14.20 11.29
C LYS A 213 -14.01 -14.26 10.54
N LEU A 214 -13.71 -15.37 9.86
CA LEU A 214 -12.45 -15.55 9.15
C LEU A 214 -12.41 -14.66 7.90
N ALA A 215 -13.49 -14.62 7.10
CA ALA A 215 -13.62 -13.75 5.94
C ALA A 215 -13.46 -12.27 6.36
N MET A 216 -14.13 -11.85 7.41
CA MET A 216 -14.04 -10.49 7.95
C MET A 216 -12.62 -10.19 8.47
N THR A 217 -12.03 -11.07 9.28
CA THR A 217 -10.69 -10.84 9.84
C THR A 217 -9.63 -10.75 8.74
N LYS A 218 -9.67 -11.66 7.75
CA LYS A 218 -8.71 -11.65 6.64
C LYS A 218 -8.96 -10.48 5.68
N GLY A 219 -10.22 -10.14 5.42
CA GLY A 219 -10.59 -9.02 4.55
C GLY A 219 -10.23 -7.67 5.17
N VAL A 220 -10.70 -7.38 6.39
CA VAL A 220 -10.40 -6.12 7.09
C VAL A 220 -8.90 -5.99 7.34
N GLY A 221 -8.25 -7.06 7.85
CA GLY A 221 -6.82 -7.03 8.12
C GLY A 221 -6.00 -6.75 6.86
N ARG A 222 -6.40 -7.33 5.71
CA ARG A 222 -5.74 -7.04 4.43
C ARG A 222 -6.00 -5.63 3.93
N GLY A 223 -7.24 -5.14 4.02
CA GLY A 223 -7.60 -3.77 3.62
C GLY A 223 -6.84 -2.72 4.42
N VAL A 224 -6.80 -2.84 5.75
CA VAL A 224 -6.02 -1.93 6.61
C VAL A 224 -4.52 -1.96 6.28
N PHE A 225 -3.98 -3.16 6.04
CA PHE A 225 -2.57 -3.31 5.70
C PHE A 225 -2.24 -2.73 4.32
N SER A 226 -3.14 -2.89 3.33
CA SER A 226 -2.93 -2.40 1.98
C SER A 226 -2.91 -0.88 1.93
N ASN A 227 -3.96 -0.24 2.42
CA ASN A 227 -4.12 1.21 2.30
C ASN A 227 -3.33 2.03 3.33
N GLU A 228 -2.66 1.37 4.29
CA GLU A 228 -1.86 2.03 5.35
C GLU A 228 -2.58 3.15 6.11
N ALA A 229 -3.92 3.20 6.08
CA ALA A 229 -4.67 4.22 6.79
C ALA A 229 -4.53 4.03 8.31
N GLY A 230 -4.12 5.07 9.01
CA GLY A 230 -3.84 5.05 10.45
C GLY A 230 -2.38 4.71 10.80
N LEU A 231 -1.54 4.30 9.84
CA LEU A 231 -0.12 4.01 10.10
C LEU A 231 0.76 5.27 10.18
N GLY A 232 0.32 6.38 9.57
CA GLY A 232 1.05 7.65 9.61
C GLY A 232 2.18 7.78 8.59
N SER A 233 2.40 6.81 7.70
CA SER A 233 3.39 6.84 6.62
C SER A 233 3.00 7.86 5.54
N ALA A 234 1.83 7.73 4.95
CA ALA A 234 1.33 8.61 3.91
C ALA A 234 1.24 10.09 4.32
N PRO A 235 0.80 10.45 5.54
CA PRO A 235 0.84 11.83 6.03
C PRO A 235 2.21 12.50 5.95
N ILE A 236 3.31 11.75 6.10
CA ILE A 236 4.68 12.26 5.98
C ILE A 236 4.96 12.70 4.53
N ALA A 237 4.58 11.88 3.55
CA ALA A 237 4.75 12.19 2.14
C ALA A 237 3.86 13.39 1.72
N HIS A 238 2.60 13.37 2.14
CA HIS A 238 1.64 14.44 1.84
C HIS A 238 2.02 15.79 2.47
N ALA A 239 2.65 15.81 3.64
CA ALA A 239 3.08 17.03 4.29
C ALA A 239 4.11 17.83 3.46
N ALA A 240 4.91 17.14 2.65
CA ALA A 240 5.93 17.76 1.80
C ALA A 240 5.35 18.50 0.56
N THR A 241 4.04 18.45 0.34
CA THR A 241 3.34 19.09 -0.78
C THR A 241 3.48 20.62 -0.78
N SER A 242 3.44 21.23 -1.98
CA SER A 242 3.31 22.69 -2.13
C SER A 242 1.87 23.18 -1.90
N GLU A 243 0.87 22.28 -1.86
CA GLU A 243 -0.52 22.67 -1.58
C GLU A 243 -0.64 23.29 -0.19
N LYS A 244 -1.33 24.42 -0.10
CA LYS A 244 -1.50 25.15 1.15
C LYS A 244 -2.80 24.81 1.86
N ASN A 245 -3.81 24.35 1.10
CA ASN A 245 -5.11 23.99 1.65
C ASN A 245 -5.09 22.56 2.21
N PRO A 246 -5.18 22.37 3.55
CA PRO A 246 -5.14 21.04 4.15
C PRO A 246 -6.26 20.12 3.67
N VAL A 247 -7.48 20.66 3.52
CA VAL A 247 -8.66 19.89 3.10
C VAL A 247 -8.49 19.39 1.67
N LYS A 248 -7.99 20.25 0.77
CA LYS A 248 -7.73 19.87 -0.62
C LYS A 248 -6.70 18.75 -0.71
N GLN A 249 -5.64 18.81 0.09
CA GLN A 249 -4.66 17.71 0.13
C GLN A 249 -5.26 16.46 0.78
N GLY A 250 -6.14 16.61 1.78
CA GLY A 250 -6.90 15.51 2.40
C GLY A 250 -7.74 14.72 1.38
N LEU A 251 -8.37 15.41 0.41
CA LEU A 251 -9.11 14.74 -0.67
C LEU A 251 -8.22 13.83 -1.54
N TYR A 252 -6.96 14.20 -1.73
CA TYR A 252 -5.99 13.31 -2.38
C TYR A 252 -5.70 12.05 -1.55
N GLY A 253 -5.80 12.12 -0.22
CA GLY A 253 -5.71 10.94 0.64
C GLY A 253 -6.89 9.97 0.45
N ILE A 254 -8.11 10.49 0.20
CA ILE A 254 -9.24 9.65 -0.20
C ILE A 254 -8.96 8.96 -1.52
N PHE A 255 -8.48 9.73 -2.52
CA PHE A 255 -8.14 9.19 -3.83
C PHE A 255 -7.06 8.11 -3.75
N GLU A 256 -6.06 8.28 -2.89
CA GLU A 256 -5.01 7.28 -2.64
C GLU A 256 -5.60 5.94 -2.21
N VAL A 257 -6.47 5.93 -1.20
CA VAL A 257 -7.12 4.70 -0.70
C VAL A 257 -8.07 4.08 -1.73
N PHE A 258 -8.73 4.91 -2.53
CA PHE A 258 -9.61 4.44 -3.60
C PHE A 258 -8.82 3.75 -4.71
N MET A 259 -7.64 4.24 -5.04
CA MET A 259 -6.78 3.66 -6.08
C MET A 259 -6.07 2.38 -5.61
N ASP A 260 -5.76 2.29 -4.31
CA ASP A 260 -5.16 1.11 -3.68
C ASP A 260 -6.15 -0.05 -3.58
#